data_0bd6540db6f5cfd4cdc167c10a063017
#
_entry.id   0bd6540db6f5cfd4cdc167c10a063017
#
_cell.length_a   1.000
_cell.length_b   1.000
_cell.length_c   1.000
_cell.angle_alpha   90.00
_cell.angle_beta   90.00
_cell.angle_gamma   90.00
#
_symmetry.space_group_name_H-M   'P 1'
#
loop_
_entity.id
_entity.type
_entity.pdbx_description
1 polymer ?
#
loop_
_entity_poly.entity_id
_entity_poly.type
_entity_poly.pdbx_seq_one_letter_code
_entity_poly.pdbx_strand_id
1 'polypeptide(L)'
;MQIHQSAEDYLETILMLTQRMGRVRSIDVVNELGYTKASVSIAMKKLRENGYIAVDGEGNLTLLEPGREIAERIYSRHRLLTHFFVQPG
;
A
#
# COMPACT_ATOMS: atom_id res chain seq x y z
N MET A 1 -4.31 15.16 10.83
CA MET A 1 -3.71 13.98 11.45
C MET A 1 -2.57 13.48 10.59
N GLN A 2 -1.49 13.14 11.22
CA GLN A 2 -0.36 12.63 10.48
C GLN A 2 -0.56 11.17 10.14
N ILE A 3 -0.12 10.79 8.94
CA ILE A 3 -0.11 9.40 8.54
C ILE A 3 1.23 8.82 8.96
N HIS A 4 1.17 7.74 9.72
CA HIS A 4 2.38 7.08 10.18
C HIS A 4 3.08 6.41 9.01
N GLN A 5 4.39 6.25 9.14
CA GLN A 5 5.19 5.63 8.11
C GLN A 5 4.66 4.26 7.74
N SER A 6 4.16 3.50 8.72
CA SER A 6 3.62 2.18 8.44
C SER A 6 2.37 2.27 7.57
N ALA A 7 1.53 3.30 7.76
CA ALA A 7 0.36 3.49 6.91
C ALA A 7 0.79 3.78 5.48
N GLU A 8 1.82 4.59 5.31
CA GLU A 8 2.36 4.87 3.99
C GLU A 8 2.90 3.61 3.33
N ASP A 9 3.60 2.78 4.10
CA ASP A 9 4.13 1.51 3.59
C ASP A 9 3.00 0.60 3.13
N TYR A 10 1.91 0.53 3.90
CA TYR A 10 0.77 -0.27 3.51
C TYR A 10 0.17 0.22 2.20
N LEU A 11 0.00 1.53 2.06
CA LEU A 11 -0.60 2.10 0.85
C LEU A 11 0.29 1.85 -0.36
N GLU A 12 1.60 2.05 -0.21
CA GLU A 12 2.53 1.78 -1.30
C GLU A 12 2.51 0.30 -1.67
N THR A 13 2.47 -0.57 -0.68
CA THR A 13 2.44 -2.02 -0.93
C THR A 13 1.19 -2.41 -1.69
N ILE A 14 0.04 -1.85 -1.33
CA ILE A 14 -1.20 -2.14 -2.06
C ILE A 14 -1.07 -1.69 -3.51
N LEU A 15 -0.50 -0.52 -3.73
CA LEU A 15 -0.30 -0.02 -5.10
C LEU A 15 0.60 -0.97 -5.90
N MET A 16 1.73 -1.34 -5.33
CA MET A 16 2.68 -2.21 -6.02
C MET A 16 2.07 -3.57 -6.32
N LEU A 17 1.36 -4.15 -5.35
CA LEU A 17 0.73 -5.45 -5.54
C LEU A 17 -0.38 -5.37 -6.56
N THR A 18 -1.15 -4.28 -6.57
CA THR A 18 -2.20 -4.09 -7.57
C THR A 18 -1.61 -4.08 -8.97
N GLN A 19 -0.49 -3.40 -9.14
CA GLN A 19 0.17 -3.35 -10.45
C GLN A 19 0.71 -4.70 -10.88
N ARG A 20 1.17 -5.51 -9.92
CA ARG A 20 1.78 -6.79 -10.21
C ARG A 20 0.76 -7.90 -10.37
N MET A 21 -0.27 -7.91 -9.51
CA MET A 21 -1.21 -9.03 -9.43
C MET A 21 -2.61 -8.71 -9.94
N GLY A 22 -2.97 -7.45 -10.00
CA GLY A 22 -4.31 -7.02 -10.38
C GLY A 22 -5.28 -6.96 -9.22
N ARG A 23 -5.34 -8.00 -8.41
CA ARG A 23 -6.19 -8.06 -7.22
C ARG A 23 -5.33 -8.23 -5.99
N VAL A 24 -5.68 -7.50 -4.94
CA VAL A 24 -4.90 -7.53 -3.70
C VAL A 24 -5.85 -7.75 -2.53
N ARG A 25 -5.48 -8.69 -1.66
CA ARG A 25 -6.20 -8.95 -0.43
C ARG A 25 -5.25 -8.74 0.73
N SER A 26 -5.83 -8.71 1.95
CA SER A 26 -5.02 -8.53 3.14
C SER A 26 -3.93 -9.58 3.26
N ILE A 27 -4.22 -10.83 2.87
CA ILE A 27 -3.21 -11.89 2.97
C ILE A 27 -2.01 -11.60 2.06
N ASP A 28 -2.23 -10.97 0.93
CA ASP A 28 -1.13 -10.61 0.03
C ASP A 28 -0.23 -9.57 0.69
N VAL A 29 -0.82 -8.63 1.42
CA VAL A 29 -0.06 -7.62 2.14
C VAL A 29 0.73 -8.28 3.27
N VAL A 30 0.10 -9.22 3.99
CA VAL A 30 0.78 -9.99 5.04
C VAL A 30 2.03 -10.66 4.48
N ASN A 31 1.88 -11.34 3.36
CA ASN A 31 2.99 -12.08 2.76
C ASN A 31 4.08 -11.16 2.24
N GLU A 32 3.70 -10.02 1.70
CA GLU A 32 4.67 -9.09 1.14
C GLU A 32 5.49 -8.41 2.23
N LEU A 33 4.84 -7.98 3.31
CA LEU A 33 5.50 -7.23 4.35
C LEU A 33 6.03 -8.09 5.50
N GLY A 34 5.55 -9.31 5.62
CA GLY A 34 5.99 -10.18 6.70
C GLY A 34 5.42 -9.82 8.06
N TYR A 35 4.35 -9.04 8.09
CA TYR A 35 3.69 -8.68 9.34
C TYR A 35 2.65 -9.72 9.70
N THR A 36 2.13 -9.66 10.92
CA THR A 36 1.11 -10.60 11.36
C THR A 36 -0.22 -10.27 10.71
N LYS A 37 -1.08 -11.30 10.58
CA LYS A 37 -2.41 -11.09 10.06
C LYS A 37 -3.20 -10.11 10.90
N ALA A 38 -3.05 -10.19 12.23
CA ALA A 38 -3.75 -9.29 13.13
C ALA A 38 -3.34 -7.84 12.89
N SER A 39 -2.04 -7.58 12.76
CA SER A 39 -1.55 -6.22 12.53
C SER A 39 -2.07 -5.67 11.21
N VAL A 40 -2.01 -6.48 10.16
CA VAL A 40 -2.47 -6.04 8.85
C VAL A 40 -3.97 -5.79 8.86
N SER A 41 -4.74 -6.67 9.50
CA SER A 41 -6.20 -6.48 9.58
C SER A 41 -6.57 -5.18 10.28
N ILE A 42 -5.88 -4.86 11.37
CA ILE A 42 -6.12 -3.61 12.09
C ILE A 42 -5.77 -2.42 11.20
N ALA A 43 -4.64 -2.50 10.50
CA ALA A 43 -4.21 -1.42 9.63
C ALA A 43 -5.19 -1.21 8.47
N MET A 44 -5.63 -2.31 7.85
CA MET A 44 -6.57 -2.21 6.74
C MET A 44 -7.90 -1.61 7.18
N LYS A 45 -8.35 -1.99 8.38
CA LYS A 45 -9.58 -1.42 8.92
C LYS A 45 -9.45 0.08 9.11
N LYS A 46 -8.32 0.53 9.68
CA LYS A 46 -8.09 1.95 9.89
C LYS A 46 -8.00 2.72 8.58
N LEU A 47 -7.30 2.16 7.60
CA LEU A 47 -7.20 2.81 6.30
C LEU A 47 -8.55 2.92 5.62
N ARG A 48 -9.38 1.89 5.75
CA ARG A 48 -10.73 1.92 5.20
C ARG A 48 -11.59 2.96 5.90
N GLU A 49 -11.52 3.01 7.23
CA GLU A 49 -12.31 3.95 7.99
C GLU A 49 -11.93 5.41 7.71
N ASN A 50 -10.68 5.63 7.36
CA ASN A 50 -10.20 6.97 7.05
C ASN A 50 -10.32 7.33 5.57
N GLY A 51 -10.91 6.47 4.77
CA GLY A 51 -11.19 6.78 3.38
C GLY A 51 -10.02 6.63 2.43
N TYR A 52 -8.99 5.90 2.83
CA TYR A 52 -7.82 5.68 1.96
C TYR A 52 -7.96 4.45 1.07
N ILE A 53 -8.72 3.46 1.52
CA ILE A 53 -8.95 2.25 0.73
C ILE A 53 -10.40 1.83 0.86
N ALA A 54 -10.83 1.01 -0.09
CA ALA A 54 -12.12 0.32 -0.04
C ALA A 54 -11.86 -1.18 -0.04
N VAL A 55 -12.78 -1.92 0.60
CA VAL A 55 -12.71 -3.38 0.63
C VAL A 55 -14.04 -3.88 0.11
N ASP A 56 -14.01 -4.69 -0.95
CA ASP A 56 -15.26 -5.20 -1.51
C ASP A 56 -15.71 -6.47 -0.78
N GLY A 57 -16.81 -7.06 -1.24
CA GLY A 57 -17.39 -8.23 -0.58
C GLY A 57 -16.50 -9.46 -0.62
N GLU A 58 -15.53 -9.49 -1.50
CA GLU A 58 -14.59 -10.61 -1.62
C GLU A 58 -13.28 -10.33 -0.92
N GLY A 59 -13.16 -9.18 -0.27
CA GLY A 59 -11.96 -8.83 0.46
C GLY A 59 -10.89 -8.17 -0.38
N ASN A 60 -11.21 -7.78 -1.61
CA ASN A 60 -10.24 -7.10 -2.47
C ASN A 60 -10.04 -5.67 -2.01
N LEU A 61 -8.78 -5.26 -1.93
CA LEU A 61 -8.39 -3.92 -1.49
C LEU A 61 -8.23 -3.02 -2.71
N THR A 62 -8.82 -1.83 -2.63
CA THR A 62 -8.71 -0.85 -3.70
C THR A 62 -8.30 0.48 -3.10
N LEU A 63 -7.31 1.13 -3.69
CA LEU A 63 -6.90 2.46 -3.26
C LEU A 63 -7.95 3.47 -3.70
N LEU A 64 -8.42 4.25 -2.76
CA LEU A 64 -9.27 5.41 -3.07
C LEU A 64 -8.37 6.60 -3.37
N GLU A 65 -8.96 7.67 -3.86
CA GLU A 65 -8.21 8.83 -4.35
C GLU A 65 -7.15 9.31 -3.35
N PRO A 66 -7.50 9.58 -2.07
CA PRO A 66 -6.48 10.05 -1.13
C PRO A 66 -5.37 9.02 -0.88
N GLY A 67 -5.74 7.74 -0.81
CA GLY A 67 -4.74 6.70 -0.58
C GLY A 67 -3.84 6.51 -1.79
N ARG A 68 -4.42 6.61 -2.98
CA ARG A 68 -3.64 6.49 -4.21
C ARG A 68 -2.63 7.63 -4.33
N GLU A 69 -3.03 8.85 -4.01
CA GLU A 69 -2.12 9.98 -4.08
C GLU A 69 -0.90 9.77 -3.19
N ILE A 70 -1.13 9.29 -1.98
CA ILE A 70 -0.04 9.04 -1.05
C ILE A 70 0.85 7.92 -1.58
N ALA A 71 0.22 6.82 -2.01
CA ALA A 71 0.96 5.66 -2.49
C ALA A 71 1.80 6.00 -3.72
N GLU A 72 1.23 6.75 -4.65
CA GLU A 72 1.95 7.10 -5.88
C GLU A 72 3.10 8.05 -5.59
N ARG A 73 2.93 8.96 -4.65
CA ARG A 73 4.00 9.89 -4.28
C ARG A 73 5.19 9.12 -3.70
N ILE A 74 4.91 8.18 -2.81
CA ILE A 74 5.96 7.40 -2.18
C ILE A 74 6.62 6.47 -3.18
N TYR A 75 5.82 5.82 -4.00
CA TYR A 75 6.31 4.90 -5.01
C TYR A 75 7.20 5.63 -6.03
N SER A 76 6.77 6.81 -6.47
CA SER A 76 7.56 7.61 -7.39
C SER A 76 8.88 8.02 -6.77
N ARG A 77 8.85 8.41 -5.49
CA ARG A 77 10.07 8.79 -4.78
C ARG A 77 11.04 7.63 -4.71
N HIS A 78 10.54 6.45 -4.38
CA HIS A 78 11.39 5.27 -4.28
C HIS A 78 11.94 4.86 -5.64
N ARG A 79 11.11 4.93 -6.67
CA ARG A 79 11.56 4.62 -8.02
C ARG A 79 12.64 5.59 -8.47
N LEU A 80 12.45 6.86 -8.17
CA LEU A 80 13.43 7.87 -8.55
C LEU A 80 14.75 7.61 -7.89
N LEU A 81 14.75 7.29 -6.60
CA LEU A 81 15.95 6.98 -5.86
C LEU A 81 16.63 5.74 -6.42
N THR A 82 15.86 4.70 -6.67
CA THR A 82 16.39 3.46 -7.22
C THR A 82 17.03 3.71 -8.58
N HIS A 83 16.32 4.43 -9.43
CA HIS A 83 16.81 4.75 -10.76
C HIS A 83 18.13 5.55 -10.67
N PHE A 84 18.16 6.50 -9.76
CA PHE A 84 19.33 7.34 -9.59
C PHE A 84 20.56 6.54 -9.17
N PHE A 85 20.37 5.60 -8.24
CA PHE A 85 21.49 4.85 -7.68
C PHE A 85 21.97 3.71 -8.58
N VAL A 86 21.09 3.12 -9.36
CA VAL A 86 21.47 1.98 -10.20
C VAL A 86 21.84 2.39 -11.61
N GLN A 87 21.54 3.59 -11.98
CA GLN A 87 21.87 4.07 -13.31
C GLN A 87 23.37 4.17 -13.47
N PRO A 88 23.92 3.50 -14.46
CA PRO A 88 25.35 3.60 -14.71
C PRO A 88 25.68 5.04 -15.10
N GLY A 89 26.63 5.55 -14.44
CA GLY A 89 27.10 6.91 -14.49
C GLY A 89 26.89 7.68 -15.72
#